data_6e72fcd8c26e919c72f8d5e42d4246a0
#
_entry.id   6e72fcd8c26e919c72f8d5e42d4246a0
#
_cell.length_a   1.000
_cell.length_b   1.000
_cell.length_c   1.000
_cell.angle_alpha   90.00
_cell.angle_beta   90.00
_cell.angle_gamma   90.00
#
_symmetry.space_group_name_H-M   'P 1'
#
loop_
_entity.id
_entity.type
_entity.pdbx_description
1 polymer ?
#
loop_
_entity_poly.entity_id
_entity_poly.type
_entity_poly.pdbx_seq_one_letter_code
_entity_poly.pdbx_strand_id
1 'polypeptide(L)'
;MPYAKAKDGTMLYHKDWGEGRPVVLIHGWPLSGDTFDDLGIALAVRGFRAIIPDRRGFGRSDQPWSGHDYDTYADDVAAVLEHCGIAEPVSLVGFSMGGGEVARFLTKQGRDRVSAAVLISSIVPYMLQTDDNPNGVPQAIFDQMTDGMKKDRAGFMTSFAKDFFGQGFIDRPVSQGVIDDFWRQAMMAGQRSSLGAAKAFASTDFRPDLKSFAVPTLVIHGTADKTVPIDATGRVVADQVPGAKLIEYDGSAHGLFATDKERLIEDVCAFLGANLGTASDQRSAIPMPQEA
;
A
#
# COMPACT_ATOMS: atom_id res chain seq x y z
N MET A 1 -1.62 15.61 17.46
CA MET A 1 -0.79 16.23 16.40
C MET A 1 -0.59 15.21 15.29
N PRO A 2 -0.50 15.56 14.01
CA PRO A 2 -0.47 14.57 12.91
C PRO A 2 0.91 13.93 12.72
N TYR A 3 1.71 13.85 13.77
CA TYR A 3 3.06 13.28 13.74
C TYR A 3 3.29 12.33 14.90
N ALA A 4 3.53 11.07 14.58
CA ALA A 4 4.04 10.06 15.49
C ALA A 4 5.57 10.08 15.51
N LYS A 5 6.18 9.72 16.64
CA LYS A 5 7.64 9.63 16.76
C LYS A 5 8.07 8.17 16.76
N ALA A 6 8.84 7.77 15.77
CA ALA A 6 9.46 6.44 15.71
C ALA A 6 10.55 6.27 16.78
N LYS A 7 10.98 5.04 17.03
CA LYS A 7 12.00 4.69 18.04
C LYS A 7 13.33 5.42 17.85
N ASP A 8 13.71 5.66 16.59
CA ASP A 8 14.95 6.37 16.23
C ASP A 8 14.80 7.91 16.20
N GLY A 9 13.61 8.41 16.55
CA GLY A 9 13.29 9.84 16.58
C GLY A 9 12.69 10.40 15.30
N THR A 10 12.59 9.62 14.22
CA THR A 10 11.96 10.02 12.95
C THR A 10 10.51 10.42 13.19
N MET A 11 10.09 11.59 12.68
CA MET A 11 8.73 12.05 12.76
C MET A 11 7.92 11.55 11.57
N LEU A 12 6.83 10.84 11.86
CA LEU A 12 5.97 10.18 10.87
C LEU A 12 4.65 10.91 10.78
N TYR A 13 4.41 11.58 9.67
CA TYR A 13 3.12 12.21 9.40
C TYR A 13 2.04 11.14 9.15
N HIS A 14 0.84 11.42 9.62
CA HIS A 14 -0.33 10.59 9.30
C HIS A 14 -1.61 11.45 9.28
N LYS A 15 -2.57 11.02 8.46
CA LYS A 15 -3.96 11.47 8.53
C LYS A 15 -4.71 10.50 9.43
N ASP A 16 -5.71 11.02 10.15
CA ASP A 16 -6.56 10.25 11.07
C ASP A 16 -7.99 10.77 10.86
N TRP A 17 -8.80 10.00 10.14
CA TRP A 17 -10.11 10.42 9.66
C TRP A 17 -11.20 9.44 10.07
N GLY A 18 -12.33 10.00 10.50
CA GLY A 18 -13.50 9.22 10.92
C GLY A 18 -13.35 8.64 12.31
N GLU A 19 -14.33 7.83 12.68
CA GLU A 19 -14.43 7.14 13.96
C GLU A 19 -14.84 5.69 13.72
N GLY A 20 -14.56 4.80 14.68
CA GLY A 20 -14.91 3.39 14.61
C GLY A 20 -13.70 2.49 14.42
N ARG A 21 -13.86 1.38 13.72
CA ARG A 21 -12.78 0.38 13.58
C ARG A 21 -11.61 0.91 12.80
N PRO A 22 -10.38 0.76 13.32
CA PRO A 22 -9.21 1.31 12.67
C PRO A 22 -8.80 0.52 11.43
N VAL A 23 -8.53 1.25 10.35
CA VAL A 23 -7.96 0.76 9.09
C VAL A 23 -6.71 1.56 8.77
N VAL A 24 -5.57 0.90 8.62
CA VAL A 24 -4.33 1.55 8.20
C VAL A 24 -4.16 1.41 6.70
N LEU A 25 -3.97 2.52 6.00
CA LEU A 25 -3.78 2.58 4.54
C LEU A 25 -2.32 2.90 4.23
N ILE A 26 -1.56 1.92 3.74
CA ILE A 26 -0.11 1.97 3.57
C ILE A 26 0.23 2.12 2.09
N HIS A 27 0.72 3.29 1.71
CA HIS A 27 0.99 3.67 0.32
C HIS A 27 2.14 2.90 -0.35
N GLY A 28 2.13 2.89 -1.69
CA GLY A 28 3.20 2.35 -2.52
C GLY A 28 4.36 3.32 -2.75
N TRP A 29 5.43 2.82 -3.36
CA TRP A 29 6.54 3.63 -3.86
C TRP A 29 6.18 4.25 -5.22
N PRO A 30 6.56 5.48 -5.52
CA PRO A 30 7.28 6.47 -4.69
C PRO A 30 6.34 7.51 -4.07
N LEU A 31 5.11 7.13 -3.75
CA LEU A 31 4.00 8.00 -3.39
C LEU A 31 3.97 8.38 -1.90
N SER A 32 2.87 8.92 -1.46
CA SER A 32 2.55 9.29 -0.07
C SER A 32 1.15 8.80 0.31
N GLY A 33 0.73 9.06 1.55
CA GLY A 33 -0.63 8.76 1.99
C GLY A 33 -1.73 9.45 1.18
N ASP A 34 -1.42 10.49 0.41
CA ASP A 34 -2.38 11.18 -0.47
C ASP A 34 -2.98 10.25 -1.53
N THR A 35 -2.27 9.17 -1.88
CA THR A 35 -2.77 8.08 -2.75
C THR A 35 -4.11 7.51 -2.28
N PHE A 36 -4.36 7.52 -0.98
CA PHE A 36 -5.51 6.90 -0.36
C PHE A 36 -6.60 7.89 0.11
N ASP A 37 -6.56 9.15 -0.33
CA ASP A 37 -7.53 10.15 0.15
C ASP A 37 -8.97 9.75 -0.18
N ASP A 38 -9.25 9.33 -1.41
CA ASP A 38 -10.59 8.89 -1.82
C ASP A 38 -11.05 7.66 -1.01
N LEU A 39 -10.21 6.65 -0.85
CA LEU A 39 -10.52 5.45 -0.07
C LEU A 39 -10.67 5.77 1.44
N GLY A 40 -9.79 6.63 1.98
CA GLY A 40 -9.84 7.06 3.38
C GLY A 40 -11.13 7.79 3.70
N ILE A 41 -11.58 8.72 2.84
CA ILE A 41 -12.87 9.41 2.97
C ILE A 41 -14.02 8.40 2.88
N ALA A 42 -13.99 7.49 1.90
CA ALA A 42 -15.02 6.49 1.72
C ALA A 42 -15.17 5.55 2.92
N LEU A 43 -14.05 5.17 3.55
CA LEU A 43 -14.04 4.38 4.78
C LEU A 43 -14.58 5.18 5.97
N ALA A 44 -14.15 6.43 6.14
CA ALA A 44 -14.60 7.29 7.23
C ALA A 44 -16.12 7.51 7.20
N VAL A 45 -16.69 7.77 6.01
CA VAL A 45 -18.15 7.91 5.81
C VAL A 45 -18.89 6.61 6.14
N ARG A 46 -18.24 5.45 5.99
CA ARG A 46 -18.81 4.12 6.28
C ARG A 46 -18.58 3.66 7.73
N GLY A 47 -18.09 4.53 8.62
CA GLY A 47 -17.91 4.24 10.05
C GLY A 47 -16.62 3.50 10.39
N PHE A 48 -15.58 3.66 9.58
CA PHE A 48 -14.22 3.25 9.92
C PHE A 48 -13.37 4.45 10.33
N ARG A 49 -12.31 4.20 11.09
CA ARG A 49 -11.27 5.20 11.38
C ARG A 49 -10.07 4.92 10.47
N ALA A 50 -9.88 5.74 9.44
CA ALA A 50 -8.81 5.60 8.48
C ALA A 50 -7.53 6.29 8.97
N ILE A 51 -6.47 5.52 9.22
CA ILE A 51 -5.13 5.99 9.57
C ILE A 51 -4.26 5.87 8.33
N ILE A 52 -3.74 6.99 7.83
CA ILE A 52 -3.04 7.06 6.55
C ILE A 52 -1.65 7.65 6.78
N PRO A 53 -0.64 6.85 7.11
CA PRO A 53 0.71 7.34 7.32
C PRO A 53 1.42 7.67 5.99
N ASP A 54 2.25 8.72 6.01
CA ASP A 54 3.33 8.89 5.07
C ASP A 54 4.54 8.09 5.61
N ARG A 55 5.06 7.14 4.83
CA ARG A 55 6.26 6.35 5.20
C ARG A 55 7.44 7.28 5.45
N ARG A 56 8.35 6.92 6.39
CA ARG A 56 9.64 7.63 6.52
C ARG A 56 10.30 7.86 5.18
N GLY A 57 10.77 9.07 4.95
CA GLY A 57 11.40 9.46 3.70
C GLY A 57 10.46 9.87 2.58
N PHE A 58 9.14 9.80 2.79
CA PHE A 58 8.12 10.11 1.80
C PHE A 58 7.12 11.14 2.33
N GLY A 59 6.45 11.82 1.40
CA GLY A 59 5.41 12.79 1.72
C GLY A 59 5.89 13.85 2.73
N ARG A 60 5.17 13.94 3.85
CA ARG A 60 5.40 14.91 4.93
C ARG A 60 6.20 14.36 6.10
N SER A 61 6.55 13.06 6.07
CA SER A 61 7.41 12.46 7.09
C SER A 61 8.86 12.90 6.94
N ASP A 62 9.62 12.82 8.04
CA ASP A 62 11.06 13.07 8.02
C ASP A 62 11.79 12.16 7.01
N GLN A 63 12.90 12.67 6.47
CA GLN A 63 13.74 11.99 5.49
C GLN A 63 15.06 11.49 6.12
N PRO A 64 15.05 10.44 6.94
CA PRO A 64 16.24 9.94 7.59
C PRO A 64 17.21 9.31 6.58
N TRP A 65 18.49 9.26 6.93
CA TRP A 65 19.52 8.66 6.09
C TRP A 65 19.42 7.12 6.00
N SER A 66 18.89 6.46 7.03
CA SER A 66 18.82 5.00 7.18
C SER A 66 17.44 4.53 7.62
N GLY A 67 17.26 3.22 7.80
CA GLY A 67 15.99 2.62 8.20
C GLY A 67 15.04 2.40 7.02
N HIS A 68 15.59 2.21 5.83
CA HIS A 68 14.82 1.91 4.63
C HIS A 68 14.75 0.40 4.40
N ASP A 69 14.18 -0.31 5.38
CA ASP A 69 13.94 -1.75 5.38
C ASP A 69 12.58 -2.07 6.00
N TYR A 70 12.04 -3.26 5.70
CA TYR A 70 10.69 -3.61 6.10
C TYR A 70 10.50 -3.85 7.60
N ASP A 71 11.56 -4.22 8.32
CA ASP A 71 11.49 -4.34 9.78
C ASP A 71 11.26 -2.98 10.42
N THR A 72 11.99 -1.97 9.93
CA THR A 72 11.83 -0.58 10.36
C THR A 72 10.47 0.00 9.94
N TYR A 73 10.03 -0.24 8.70
CA TYR A 73 8.72 0.24 8.25
C TYR A 73 7.55 -0.36 9.04
N ALA A 74 7.62 -1.65 9.39
CA ALA A 74 6.61 -2.28 10.24
C ALA A 74 6.61 -1.70 11.67
N ASP A 75 7.79 -1.38 12.21
CA ASP A 75 7.90 -0.69 13.51
C ASP A 75 7.35 0.74 13.44
N ASP A 76 7.49 1.43 12.31
CA ASP A 76 6.90 2.75 12.10
C ASP A 76 5.37 2.70 12.10
N VAL A 77 4.78 1.73 11.44
CA VAL A 77 3.31 1.52 11.49
C VAL A 77 2.87 1.29 12.95
N ALA A 78 3.60 0.48 13.71
CA ALA A 78 3.30 0.25 15.13
C ALA A 78 3.40 1.54 15.95
N ALA A 79 4.41 2.39 15.69
CA ALA A 79 4.57 3.68 16.37
C ALA A 79 3.44 4.66 16.04
N VAL A 80 2.94 4.66 14.80
CA VAL A 80 1.76 5.47 14.43
C VAL A 80 0.51 4.99 15.17
N LEU A 81 0.28 3.68 15.25
CA LEU A 81 -0.85 3.11 15.98
C LEU A 81 -0.79 3.43 17.48
N GLU A 82 0.38 3.33 18.09
CA GLU A 82 0.61 3.70 19.49
C GLU A 82 0.30 5.20 19.71
N HIS A 83 0.80 6.07 18.83
CA HIS A 83 0.53 7.51 18.88
C HIS A 83 -0.97 7.83 18.78
N CYS A 84 -1.71 7.11 17.92
CA CYS A 84 -3.15 7.24 17.75
C CYS A 84 -3.98 6.61 18.89
N GLY A 85 -3.32 5.99 19.88
CA GLY A 85 -3.98 5.32 21.01
C GLY A 85 -4.74 4.06 20.61
N ILE A 86 -4.35 3.39 19.51
CA ILE A 86 -5.03 2.21 18.96
C ILE A 86 -4.40 0.95 19.56
N ALA A 87 -5.11 0.31 20.48
CA ALA A 87 -4.71 -0.94 21.11
C ALA A 87 -5.42 -2.18 20.53
N GLU A 88 -6.61 -1.99 19.98
CA GLU A 88 -7.41 -3.02 19.31
C GLU A 88 -6.80 -3.50 18.00
N PRO A 89 -7.21 -4.69 17.49
CA PRO A 89 -6.79 -5.17 16.19
C PRO A 89 -7.21 -4.24 15.06
N VAL A 90 -6.29 -3.98 14.12
CA VAL A 90 -6.50 -3.09 12.98
C VAL A 90 -6.66 -3.87 11.69
N SER A 91 -7.40 -3.34 10.72
CA SER A 91 -7.32 -3.81 9.35
C SER A 91 -6.17 -3.10 8.64
N LEU A 92 -5.35 -3.85 7.89
CA LEU A 92 -4.23 -3.32 7.13
C LEU A 92 -4.53 -3.37 5.63
N VAL A 93 -4.37 -2.27 4.95
CA VAL A 93 -4.49 -2.16 3.48
C VAL A 93 -3.16 -1.67 2.94
N GLY A 94 -2.47 -2.51 2.18
CA GLY A 94 -1.17 -2.19 1.59
C GLY A 94 -1.23 -2.17 0.07
N PHE A 95 -0.83 -1.03 -0.52
CA PHE A 95 -0.68 -0.90 -1.97
C PHE A 95 0.77 -1.12 -2.37
N SER A 96 1.02 -1.97 -3.37
CA SER A 96 2.34 -2.17 -3.97
C SER A 96 3.41 -2.50 -2.90
N MET A 97 4.43 -1.64 -2.75
CA MET A 97 5.42 -1.72 -1.68
C MET A 97 4.78 -1.81 -0.27
N GLY A 98 3.65 -1.13 -0.05
CA GLY A 98 2.94 -1.15 1.24
C GLY A 98 2.44 -2.53 1.64
N GLY A 99 2.22 -3.43 0.69
CA GLY A 99 1.88 -4.82 0.98
C GLY A 99 3.00 -5.58 1.70
N GLY A 100 4.26 -5.25 1.42
CA GLY A 100 5.40 -5.80 2.16
C GLY A 100 5.41 -5.36 3.63
N GLU A 101 4.94 -4.14 3.92
CA GLU A 101 4.77 -3.67 5.30
C GLU A 101 3.65 -4.43 6.01
N VAL A 102 2.53 -4.70 5.31
CA VAL A 102 1.46 -5.56 5.83
C VAL A 102 2.01 -6.94 6.21
N ALA A 103 2.75 -7.58 5.32
CA ALA A 103 3.35 -8.90 5.57
C ALA A 103 4.32 -8.88 6.77
N ARG A 104 5.21 -7.91 6.81
CA ARG A 104 6.18 -7.80 7.90
C ARG A 104 5.56 -7.39 9.22
N PHE A 105 4.51 -6.54 9.21
CA PHE A 105 3.76 -6.19 10.41
C PHE A 105 3.06 -7.42 11.01
N LEU A 106 2.38 -8.22 10.17
CA LEU A 106 1.77 -9.49 10.61
C LEU A 106 2.79 -10.41 11.28
N THR A 107 3.98 -10.53 10.71
CA THR A 107 5.04 -11.38 11.26
C THR A 107 5.58 -10.84 12.57
N LYS A 108 5.77 -9.52 12.70
CA LYS A 108 6.38 -8.89 13.90
C LYS A 108 5.41 -8.68 15.04
N GLN A 109 4.19 -8.24 14.74
CA GLN A 109 3.19 -7.88 15.78
C GLN A 109 2.20 -9.00 16.08
N GLY A 110 2.13 -10.01 15.19
CA GLY A 110 1.24 -11.15 15.33
C GLY A 110 -0.20 -10.88 14.89
N ARG A 111 -0.93 -11.97 14.69
CA ARG A 111 -2.31 -11.95 14.21
C ARG A 111 -3.29 -11.27 15.17
N ASP A 112 -2.98 -11.24 16.45
CA ASP A 112 -3.86 -10.64 17.47
C ASP A 112 -3.91 -9.09 17.37
N ARG A 113 -2.98 -8.51 16.61
CA ARG A 113 -2.93 -7.08 16.28
C ARG A 113 -3.58 -6.72 14.95
N VAL A 114 -4.01 -7.73 14.15
CA VAL A 114 -4.57 -7.51 12.81
C VAL A 114 -5.89 -8.25 12.67
N SER A 115 -6.95 -7.54 12.29
CA SER A 115 -8.30 -8.09 12.07
C SER A 115 -8.52 -8.59 10.64
N ALA A 116 -7.90 -7.94 9.66
CA ALA A 116 -7.97 -8.29 8.24
C ALA A 116 -6.78 -7.68 7.48
N ALA A 117 -6.41 -8.27 6.35
CA ALA A 117 -5.38 -7.77 5.45
C ALA A 117 -5.91 -7.61 4.02
N VAL A 118 -5.58 -6.49 3.38
CA VAL A 118 -5.87 -6.24 1.96
C VAL A 118 -4.56 -5.89 1.25
N LEU A 119 -4.26 -6.61 0.19
CA LEU A 119 -3.08 -6.43 -0.65
C LEU A 119 -3.52 -5.95 -2.03
N ILE A 120 -3.21 -4.70 -2.38
CA ILE A 120 -3.55 -4.08 -3.66
C ILE A 120 -2.30 -3.98 -4.51
N SER A 121 -2.27 -4.63 -5.68
CA SER A 121 -1.10 -4.67 -6.59
C SER A 121 0.22 -4.89 -5.84
N SER A 122 0.19 -5.77 -4.83
CA SER A 122 1.24 -5.93 -3.82
C SER A 122 2.45 -6.68 -4.36
N ILE A 123 3.63 -6.30 -3.87
CA ILE A 123 4.92 -6.94 -4.17
C ILE A 123 5.13 -8.28 -3.44
N VAL A 124 4.23 -8.66 -2.55
CA VAL A 124 4.29 -9.93 -1.79
C VAL A 124 3.93 -11.10 -2.72
N PRO A 125 4.64 -12.24 -2.70
CA PRO A 125 5.67 -12.58 -1.73
C PRO A 125 7.11 -12.27 -2.14
N TYR A 126 7.42 -12.09 -3.43
CA TYR A 126 8.79 -11.84 -3.84
C TYR A 126 8.88 -11.25 -5.25
N MET A 127 9.62 -10.15 -5.38
CA MET A 127 9.73 -9.43 -6.64
C MET A 127 10.87 -9.92 -7.53
N LEU A 128 12.01 -10.28 -6.94
CA LEU A 128 13.19 -10.59 -7.73
C LEU A 128 13.04 -11.92 -8.47
N GLN A 129 13.38 -11.93 -9.75
CA GLN A 129 13.50 -13.16 -10.53
C GLN A 129 14.71 -14.00 -10.05
N THR A 130 14.43 -15.23 -9.70
CA THR A 130 15.40 -16.26 -9.27
C THR A 130 15.00 -17.59 -9.84
N ASP A 131 15.85 -18.62 -9.70
CA ASP A 131 15.53 -19.97 -10.17
C ASP A 131 14.25 -20.53 -9.55
N ASP A 132 13.95 -20.13 -8.31
CA ASP A 132 12.74 -20.51 -7.56
C ASP A 132 11.62 -19.45 -7.60
N ASN A 133 11.80 -18.35 -8.34
CA ASN A 133 10.79 -17.34 -8.68
C ASN A 133 10.92 -16.90 -10.15
N PRO A 134 10.66 -17.79 -11.12
CA PRO A 134 10.93 -17.51 -12.54
C PRO A 134 10.04 -16.39 -13.12
N ASN A 135 8.89 -16.11 -12.52
CA ASN A 135 7.96 -15.05 -12.94
C ASN A 135 8.29 -13.68 -12.34
N GLY A 136 9.34 -13.58 -11.51
CA GLY A 136 9.79 -12.35 -10.89
C GLY A 136 10.41 -11.38 -11.90
N VAL A 137 10.73 -10.18 -11.43
CA VAL A 137 11.35 -9.11 -12.21
C VAL A 137 12.87 -9.30 -12.24
N PRO A 138 13.52 -9.30 -13.42
CA PRO A 138 14.96 -9.43 -13.53
C PRO A 138 15.70 -8.31 -12.77
N GLN A 139 16.84 -8.64 -12.14
CA GLN A 139 17.69 -7.67 -11.43
C GLN A 139 18.05 -6.45 -12.30
N ALA A 140 18.29 -6.67 -13.58
CA ALA A 140 18.65 -5.61 -14.54
C ALA A 140 17.58 -4.49 -14.62
N ILE A 141 16.29 -4.81 -14.40
CA ILE A 141 15.21 -3.81 -14.39
C ILE A 141 15.32 -2.92 -13.15
N PHE A 142 15.62 -3.49 -11.98
CA PHE A 142 15.86 -2.72 -10.76
C PHE A 142 17.12 -1.86 -10.84
N ASP A 143 18.16 -2.36 -11.49
CA ASP A 143 19.39 -1.60 -11.75
C ASP A 143 19.11 -0.41 -12.67
N GLN A 144 18.39 -0.62 -13.79
CA GLN A 144 17.98 0.44 -14.71
C GLN A 144 17.12 1.51 -14.01
N MET A 145 16.19 1.10 -13.15
CA MET A 145 15.37 2.01 -12.35
C MET A 145 16.25 2.87 -11.43
N THR A 146 17.17 2.23 -10.72
CA THR A 146 18.10 2.90 -9.79
C THR A 146 19.00 3.89 -10.52
N ASP A 147 19.57 3.49 -11.65
CA ASP A 147 20.46 4.32 -12.47
C ASP A 147 19.70 5.47 -13.15
N GLY A 148 18.46 5.21 -13.61
CA GLY A 148 17.57 6.25 -14.11
C GLY A 148 17.32 7.34 -13.08
N MET A 149 16.98 6.95 -11.84
CA MET A 149 16.79 7.89 -10.73
C MET A 149 18.05 8.67 -10.36
N LYS A 150 19.23 8.05 -10.43
CA LYS A 150 20.51 8.75 -10.16
C LYS A 150 20.86 9.74 -11.27
N LYS A 151 20.55 9.39 -12.53
CA LYS A 151 20.89 10.19 -13.72
C LYS A 151 19.96 11.38 -13.88
N ASP A 152 18.66 11.16 -13.84
CA ASP A 152 17.59 12.17 -13.97
C ASP A 152 16.33 11.67 -13.27
N ARG A 153 16.23 11.92 -11.97
CA ARG A 153 15.08 11.51 -11.18
C ARG A 153 13.76 12.06 -11.70
N ALA A 154 13.74 13.33 -12.07
CA ALA A 154 12.51 13.99 -12.50
C ALA A 154 11.98 13.41 -13.81
N GLY A 155 12.86 13.23 -14.79
CA GLY A 155 12.53 12.58 -16.07
C GLY A 155 12.15 11.12 -15.90
N PHE A 156 12.86 10.37 -15.04
CA PHE A 156 12.53 8.99 -14.71
C PHE A 156 11.10 8.88 -14.13
N MET A 157 10.75 9.70 -13.14
CA MET A 157 9.41 9.67 -12.52
C MET A 157 8.30 10.05 -13.49
N THR A 158 8.59 10.95 -14.45
CA THR A 158 7.63 11.29 -15.52
C THR A 158 7.34 10.10 -16.44
N SER A 159 8.38 9.35 -16.80
CA SER A 159 8.22 8.15 -17.64
C SER A 159 7.57 7.02 -16.87
N PHE A 160 8.00 6.78 -15.65
CA PHE A 160 7.47 5.73 -14.78
C PHE A 160 5.98 5.92 -14.47
N ALA A 161 5.52 7.17 -14.26
CA ALA A 161 4.09 7.45 -14.06
C ALA A 161 3.22 6.95 -15.22
N LYS A 162 3.71 7.06 -16.46
CA LYS A 162 2.97 6.58 -17.63
C LYS A 162 2.82 5.06 -17.63
N ASP A 163 3.89 4.34 -17.37
CA ASP A 163 3.89 2.88 -17.29
C ASP A 163 3.05 2.39 -16.10
N PHE A 164 3.14 3.08 -14.98
CA PHE A 164 2.40 2.82 -13.74
C PHE A 164 0.88 2.85 -13.93
N PHE A 165 0.37 3.79 -14.73
CA PHE A 165 -1.05 3.90 -15.05
C PHE A 165 -1.43 3.23 -16.37
N GLY A 166 -0.51 2.55 -17.05
CA GLY A 166 -0.78 1.91 -18.34
C GLY A 166 -1.04 2.90 -19.49
N GLN A 167 -0.50 4.13 -19.40
CA GLN A 167 -0.70 5.13 -20.46
C GLN A 167 0.00 4.73 -21.76
N GLY A 168 -0.79 4.48 -22.80
CA GLY A 168 -0.34 4.31 -24.17
C GLY A 168 -0.41 5.61 -24.98
N PHE A 169 -0.12 5.49 -26.29
CA PHE A 169 -0.23 6.62 -27.22
C PHE A 169 -1.68 7.03 -27.46
N ILE A 170 -2.59 6.05 -27.56
CA ILE A 170 -4.02 6.23 -27.83
C ILE A 170 -4.82 6.11 -26.53
N ASP A 171 -4.53 5.09 -25.74
CA ASP A 171 -5.23 4.81 -24.48
C ASP A 171 -4.66 5.63 -23.35
N ARG A 172 -5.51 6.42 -22.70
CA ARG A 172 -5.14 7.32 -21.60
C ARG A 172 -6.12 7.12 -20.45
N PRO A 173 -5.89 6.10 -19.61
CA PRO A 173 -6.80 5.73 -18.54
C PRO A 173 -6.92 6.78 -17.44
N VAL A 174 -5.95 7.71 -17.34
CA VAL A 174 -5.94 8.80 -16.36
C VAL A 174 -5.67 10.14 -17.02
N SER A 175 -6.13 11.24 -16.39
CA SER A 175 -5.86 12.60 -16.84
C SER A 175 -4.40 13.00 -16.64
N GLN A 176 -3.95 14.05 -17.32
CA GLN A 176 -2.62 14.63 -17.10
C GLN A 176 -2.46 15.11 -15.65
N GLY A 177 -3.53 15.61 -15.01
CA GLY A 177 -3.50 16.03 -13.61
C GLY A 177 -3.14 14.89 -12.65
N VAL A 178 -3.59 13.66 -12.91
CA VAL A 178 -3.20 12.48 -12.12
C VAL A 178 -1.72 12.14 -12.31
N ILE A 179 -1.19 12.25 -13.53
CA ILE A 179 0.24 12.08 -13.81
C ILE A 179 1.07 13.15 -13.11
N ASP A 180 0.63 14.40 -13.14
CA ASP A 180 1.33 15.51 -12.49
C ASP A 180 1.31 15.37 -10.97
N ASP A 181 0.21 14.89 -10.40
CA ASP A 181 0.11 14.61 -8.96
C ASP A 181 1.00 13.45 -8.53
N PHE A 182 1.05 12.36 -9.32
CA PHE A 182 2.01 11.28 -9.11
C PHE A 182 3.44 11.82 -9.06
N TRP A 183 3.82 12.64 -10.05
CA TRP A 183 5.15 13.24 -10.13
C TRP A 183 5.42 14.14 -8.92
N ARG A 184 4.45 14.96 -8.53
CA ARG A 184 4.56 15.82 -7.34
C ARG A 184 4.82 14.99 -6.08
N GLN A 185 4.05 13.94 -5.84
CA GLN A 185 4.23 13.06 -4.69
C GLN A 185 5.61 12.37 -4.74
N ALA A 186 6.01 11.85 -5.89
CA ALA A 186 7.31 11.21 -6.09
C ALA A 186 8.48 12.17 -5.81
N MET A 187 8.35 13.45 -6.19
CA MET A 187 9.40 14.46 -5.97
C MET A 187 9.46 14.96 -4.52
N MET A 188 8.38 14.81 -3.73
CA MET A 188 8.40 15.08 -2.29
C MET A 188 9.22 14.06 -1.50
N ALA A 189 9.34 12.82 -1.98
CA ALA A 189 10.16 11.81 -1.34
C ALA A 189 11.66 12.19 -1.36
N GLY A 190 12.40 11.83 -0.33
CA GLY A 190 13.86 11.97 -0.32
C GLY A 190 14.52 11.06 -1.36
N GLN A 191 15.50 11.57 -2.12
CA GLN A 191 16.20 10.73 -3.11
C GLN A 191 16.88 9.52 -2.46
N ARG A 192 17.53 9.72 -1.30
CA ARG A 192 18.13 8.62 -0.52
C ARG A 192 17.09 7.59 -0.11
N SER A 193 15.94 8.05 0.36
CA SER A 193 14.83 7.20 0.79
C SER A 193 14.22 6.44 -0.41
N SER A 194 14.02 7.12 -1.55
CA SER A 194 13.53 6.48 -2.77
C SER A 194 14.43 5.34 -3.24
N LEU A 195 15.77 5.55 -3.22
CA LEU A 195 16.75 4.52 -3.60
C LEU A 195 16.81 3.38 -2.57
N GLY A 196 16.76 3.70 -1.27
CA GLY A 196 16.75 2.71 -0.19
C GLY A 196 15.50 1.83 -0.22
N ALA A 197 14.34 2.44 -0.40
CA ALA A 197 13.08 1.73 -0.54
C ALA A 197 13.03 0.86 -1.81
N ALA A 198 13.56 1.38 -2.93
CA ALA A 198 13.68 0.60 -4.17
C ALA A 198 14.51 -0.67 -3.98
N LYS A 199 15.64 -0.57 -3.29
CA LYS A 199 16.44 -1.74 -2.91
C LYS A 199 15.66 -2.70 -2.02
N ALA A 200 14.94 -2.17 -1.02
CA ALA A 200 14.19 -3.00 -0.07
C ALA A 200 13.09 -3.80 -0.78
N PHE A 201 12.22 -3.19 -1.59
CA PHE A 201 11.15 -3.93 -2.25
C PHE A 201 11.65 -4.86 -3.36
N ALA A 202 12.79 -4.56 -4.00
CA ALA A 202 13.36 -5.43 -5.01
C ALA A 202 13.93 -6.73 -4.43
N SER A 203 14.52 -6.68 -3.21
CA SER A 203 15.31 -7.79 -2.69
C SER A 203 14.74 -8.51 -1.46
N THR A 204 13.69 -7.96 -0.84
CA THR A 204 13.11 -8.61 0.35
C THR A 204 12.23 -9.78 -0.05
N ASP A 205 12.55 -10.94 0.48
CA ASP A 205 11.76 -12.16 0.34
C ASP A 205 10.74 -12.26 1.47
N PHE A 206 9.44 -12.15 1.15
CA PHE A 206 8.33 -12.26 2.09
C PHE A 206 7.69 -13.66 2.09
N ARG A 207 8.23 -14.63 1.36
CA ARG A 207 7.69 -16.01 1.39
C ARG A 207 7.65 -16.58 2.80
N PRO A 208 8.66 -16.32 3.68
CA PRO A 208 8.56 -16.72 5.08
C PRO A 208 7.46 -16.02 5.88
N ASP A 209 7.03 -14.82 5.45
CA ASP A 209 5.99 -14.03 6.11
C ASP A 209 4.56 -14.54 5.79
N LEU A 210 4.36 -15.29 4.68
CA LEU A 210 3.03 -15.77 4.25
C LEU A 210 2.31 -16.59 5.32
N LYS A 211 3.04 -17.36 6.14
CA LYS A 211 2.48 -18.15 7.26
C LYS A 211 1.81 -17.28 8.34
N SER A 212 2.13 -15.99 8.37
CA SER A 212 1.58 -15.02 9.33
C SER A 212 0.23 -14.46 8.90
N PHE A 213 -0.18 -14.68 7.63
CA PHE A 213 -1.50 -14.31 7.12
C PHE A 213 -2.59 -15.29 7.63
N ALA A 214 -2.76 -15.35 8.94
CA ALA A 214 -3.80 -16.17 9.60
C ALA A 214 -5.05 -15.32 9.93
N VAL A 215 -5.34 -14.33 9.10
CA VAL A 215 -6.47 -13.41 9.17
C VAL A 215 -7.20 -13.39 7.83
N PRO A 216 -8.48 -12.97 7.77
CA PRO A 216 -9.15 -12.73 6.49
C PRO A 216 -8.28 -11.87 5.57
N THR A 217 -7.98 -12.38 4.38
CA THR A 217 -7.06 -11.74 3.44
C THR A 217 -7.73 -11.55 2.08
N LEU A 218 -7.64 -10.33 1.54
CA LEU A 218 -8.06 -9.98 0.19
C LEU A 218 -6.85 -9.54 -0.63
N VAL A 219 -6.75 -10.08 -1.84
CA VAL A 219 -5.79 -9.65 -2.86
C VAL A 219 -6.56 -9.03 -4.01
N ILE A 220 -6.20 -7.81 -4.41
CA ILE A 220 -6.73 -7.12 -5.61
C ILE A 220 -5.56 -6.82 -6.52
N HIS A 221 -5.63 -7.23 -7.79
CA HIS A 221 -4.50 -7.05 -8.70
C HIS A 221 -4.95 -6.88 -10.15
N GLY A 222 -4.29 -5.96 -10.87
CA GLY A 222 -4.53 -5.74 -12.30
C GLY A 222 -3.84 -6.82 -13.15
N THR A 223 -4.56 -7.40 -14.13
CA THR A 223 -3.97 -8.46 -14.98
C THR A 223 -2.94 -7.93 -15.99
N ALA A 224 -2.95 -6.62 -16.28
CA ALA A 224 -1.97 -5.95 -17.14
C ALA A 224 -0.90 -5.15 -16.35
N ASP A 225 -0.74 -5.43 -15.05
CA ASP A 225 0.27 -4.80 -14.21
C ASP A 225 1.70 -5.21 -14.64
N LYS A 226 2.41 -4.27 -15.26
CA LYS A 226 3.80 -4.45 -15.71
C LYS A 226 4.82 -4.03 -14.66
N THR A 227 4.38 -3.31 -13.62
CA THR A 227 5.24 -2.86 -12.53
C THR A 227 5.44 -3.97 -11.51
N VAL A 228 4.36 -4.65 -11.16
CA VAL A 228 4.34 -5.79 -10.22
C VAL A 228 3.61 -6.96 -10.89
N PRO A 229 4.33 -7.92 -11.48
CA PRO A 229 3.71 -9.04 -12.18
C PRO A 229 2.80 -9.86 -11.27
N ILE A 230 1.53 -10.00 -11.62
CA ILE A 230 0.53 -10.74 -10.83
C ILE A 230 0.91 -12.22 -10.64
N ASP A 231 1.58 -12.83 -11.65
CA ASP A 231 2.00 -14.23 -11.62
C ASP A 231 3.13 -14.52 -10.62
N ALA A 232 3.92 -13.50 -10.28
CA ALA A 232 4.96 -13.61 -9.26
C ALA A 232 4.45 -13.22 -7.87
N THR A 233 3.29 -12.59 -7.77
CA THR A 233 2.83 -11.91 -6.56
C THR A 233 1.39 -12.27 -6.20
N GLY A 234 0.40 -11.55 -6.66
CA GLY A 234 -0.99 -11.69 -6.22
C GLY A 234 -1.57 -13.11 -6.34
N ARG A 235 -1.30 -13.80 -7.45
CA ARG A 235 -1.73 -15.21 -7.65
C ARG A 235 -1.02 -16.17 -6.69
N VAL A 236 0.27 -15.93 -6.42
CA VAL A 236 1.05 -16.74 -5.48
C VAL A 236 0.52 -16.58 -4.05
N VAL A 237 0.21 -15.34 -3.63
CA VAL A 237 -0.41 -15.11 -2.32
C VAL A 237 -1.76 -15.81 -2.21
N ALA A 238 -2.61 -15.70 -3.24
CA ALA A 238 -3.93 -16.35 -3.23
C ALA A 238 -3.85 -17.88 -3.16
N ASP A 239 -2.83 -18.47 -3.77
CA ASP A 239 -2.58 -19.91 -3.74
C ASP A 239 -2.02 -20.39 -2.38
N GLN A 240 -1.08 -19.62 -1.80
CA GLN A 240 -0.32 -20.06 -0.63
C GLN A 240 -0.90 -19.61 0.72
N VAL A 241 -1.75 -18.58 0.73
CA VAL A 241 -2.40 -18.11 1.97
C VAL A 241 -3.78 -18.75 2.10
N PRO A 242 -4.01 -19.62 3.08
CA PRO A 242 -5.29 -20.31 3.24
C PRO A 242 -6.46 -19.33 3.41
N GLY A 243 -7.46 -19.43 2.55
CA GLY A 243 -8.66 -18.61 2.60
C GLY A 243 -8.50 -17.18 2.05
N ALA A 244 -7.35 -16.85 1.49
CA ALA A 244 -7.18 -15.58 0.76
C ALA A 244 -8.12 -15.54 -0.46
N LYS A 245 -8.74 -14.37 -0.66
CA LYS A 245 -9.59 -14.10 -1.83
C LYS A 245 -8.79 -13.28 -2.83
N LEU A 246 -8.83 -13.66 -4.11
CA LEU A 246 -8.25 -12.89 -5.21
C LEU A 246 -9.35 -12.27 -6.05
N ILE A 247 -9.25 -10.97 -6.31
CA ILE A 247 -10.05 -10.24 -7.29
C ILE A 247 -9.09 -9.71 -8.36
N GLU A 248 -9.16 -10.28 -9.54
CA GLU A 248 -8.41 -9.80 -10.69
C GLU A 248 -9.17 -8.67 -11.40
N TYR A 249 -8.48 -7.57 -11.68
CA TYR A 249 -8.99 -6.47 -12.49
C TYR A 249 -8.46 -6.64 -13.91
N ASP A 250 -9.32 -7.16 -14.76
CA ASP A 250 -8.93 -7.52 -16.12
C ASP A 250 -8.52 -6.29 -16.94
N GLY A 251 -7.34 -6.38 -17.57
CA GLY A 251 -6.76 -5.31 -18.35
C GLY A 251 -6.22 -4.12 -17.57
N SER A 252 -6.40 -4.06 -16.24
CA SER A 252 -5.95 -2.92 -15.43
C SER A 252 -4.45 -2.98 -15.16
N ALA A 253 -3.82 -1.78 -15.16
CA ALA A 253 -2.41 -1.56 -14.84
C ALA A 253 -2.18 -1.47 -13.32
N HIS A 254 -0.99 -0.98 -12.90
CA HIS A 254 -0.59 -0.95 -11.49
C HIS A 254 -1.39 0.03 -10.64
N GLY A 255 -1.72 1.20 -11.17
CA GLY A 255 -2.30 2.33 -10.44
C GLY A 255 -3.81 2.26 -10.23
N LEU A 256 -4.34 1.15 -9.70
CA LEU A 256 -5.77 0.87 -9.53
C LEU A 256 -6.52 1.94 -8.74
N PHE A 257 -5.86 2.63 -7.81
CA PHE A 257 -6.47 3.71 -7.03
C PHE A 257 -6.92 4.92 -7.88
N ALA A 258 -6.43 5.03 -9.11
CA ALA A 258 -6.81 6.08 -10.05
C ALA A 258 -7.51 5.54 -11.30
N THR A 259 -7.09 4.38 -11.82
CA THR A 259 -7.67 3.77 -13.02
C THR A 259 -9.01 3.09 -12.76
N ASP A 260 -9.16 2.48 -11.57
CA ASP A 260 -10.32 1.66 -11.18
C ASP A 260 -10.89 2.10 -9.82
N LYS A 261 -10.80 3.39 -9.54
CA LYS A 261 -11.03 3.99 -8.21
C LYS A 261 -12.34 3.54 -7.55
N GLU A 262 -13.45 3.70 -8.25
CA GLU A 262 -14.79 3.42 -7.71
C GLU A 262 -14.92 1.93 -7.36
N ARG A 263 -14.49 1.05 -8.25
CA ARG A 263 -14.51 -0.40 -8.05
C ARG A 263 -13.60 -0.81 -6.90
N LEU A 264 -12.40 -0.23 -6.82
CA LEU A 264 -11.46 -0.52 -5.74
C LEU A 264 -12.03 -0.13 -4.36
N ILE A 265 -12.66 1.04 -4.26
CA ILE A 265 -13.32 1.51 -3.04
C ILE A 265 -14.42 0.53 -2.62
N GLU A 266 -15.29 0.12 -3.56
CA GLU A 266 -16.40 -0.80 -3.25
C GLU A 266 -15.89 -2.17 -2.81
N ASP A 267 -14.91 -2.77 -3.52
CA ASP A 267 -14.37 -4.09 -3.20
C ASP A 267 -13.67 -4.10 -1.82
N VAL A 268 -12.88 -3.06 -1.52
CA VAL A 268 -12.20 -2.92 -0.21
C VAL A 268 -13.22 -2.70 0.91
N CYS A 269 -14.16 -1.78 0.73
CA CYS A 269 -15.18 -1.49 1.73
C CYS A 269 -16.11 -2.70 2.00
N ALA A 270 -16.52 -3.40 0.96
CA ALA A 270 -17.34 -4.62 1.08
C ALA A 270 -16.59 -5.71 1.85
N PHE A 271 -15.30 -5.94 1.54
CA PHE A 271 -14.49 -6.92 2.24
C PHE A 271 -14.31 -6.56 3.72
N LEU A 272 -13.95 -5.33 4.04
CA LEU A 272 -13.76 -4.87 5.41
C LEU A 272 -15.07 -4.90 6.19
N GLY A 273 -16.20 -4.53 5.56
CA GLY A 273 -17.52 -4.59 6.15
C GLY A 273 -17.99 -6.03 6.48
N ALA A 274 -17.74 -6.98 5.59
CA ALA A 274 -18.11 -8.39 5.78
C ALA A 274 -17.28 -9.09 6.88
N ASN A 275 -16.08 -8.62 7.16
CA ASN A 275 -15.17 -9.13 8.19
C ASN A 275 -15.31 -8.38 9.53
N LEU A 276 -16.39 -7.63 9.68
CA LEU A 276 -16.86 -7.14 10.96
C LEU A 276 -17.28 -8.38 11.75
N GLY A 277 -16.44 -8.90 12.66
CA GLY A 277 -16.82 -9.98 13.56
C GLY A 277 -18.17 -9.66 14.21
N THR A 278 -18.98 -10.70 14.45
CA THR A 278 -20.28 -10.63 15.15
C THR A 278 -20.08 -10.28 16.62
N ALA A 279 -19.62 -9.07 16.91
CA ALA A 279 -19.65 -8.44 18.21
C ALA A 279 -20.66 -7.29 18.11
N SER A 280 -21.90 -7.54 18.57
CA SER A 280 -22.90 -6.60 19.11
C SER A 280 -22.55 -5.09 19.00
N ASP A 281 -22.55 -4.53 17.78
CA ASP A 281 -22.61 -3.09 17.60
C ASP A 281 -23.37 -2.74 16.31
N GLN A 282 -24.65 -3.13 16.28
CA GLN A 282 -25.64 -2.44 15.47
C GLN A 282 -26.01 -1.12 16.20
N ARG A 283 -25.10 -0.16 16.23
CA ARG A 283 -25.47 1.22 16.53
C ARG A 283 -25.65 1.95 15.21
N SER A 284 -26.95 2.06 14.89
CA SER A 284 -27.61 3.07 14.03
C SER A 284 -26.78 3.60 12.83
N ALA A 285 -27.14 3.12 11.66
CA ALA A 285 -26.89 3.83 10.42
C ALA A 285 -27.33 5.31 10.59
N ILE A 286 -26.36 6.21 10.55
CA ILE A 286 -26.65 7.64 10.47
C ILE A 286 -27.23 7.87 9.06
N PRO A 287 -28.45 8.42 8.93
CA PRO A 287 -29.01 8.70 7.62
C PRO A 287 -28.15 9.75 6.91
N MET A 288 -27.88 9.52 5.62
CA MET A 288 -27.21 10.48 4.74
C MET A 288 -27.89 11.84 4.83
N PRO A 289 -27.15 12.96 4.93
CA PRO A 289 -27.72 14.28 4.72
C PRO A 289 -28.24 14.35 3.27
N GLN A 290 -29.54 14.64 3.12
CA GLN A 290 -30.07 14.99 1.80
C GLN A 290 -29.43 16.30 1.37
N GLU A 291 -28.87 16.28 0.15
CA GLU A 291 -28.34 17.47 -0.50
C GLU A 291 -29.43 18.57 -0.52
N ALA A 292 -29.04 19.77 -0.06
CA ALA A 292 -29.77 21.00 -0.25
C ALA A 292 -29.04 21.87 -1.28
#